data_7676c72a11b8c3280a276f9ebbd96851
#
_entry.id   7676c72a11b8c3280a276f9ebbd96851
#
_cell.length_a   1.000
_cell.length_b   1.000
_cell.length_c   1.000
_cell.angle_alpha   90.00
_cell.angle_beta   90.00
_cell.angle_gamma   90.00
#
_symmetry.space_group_name_H-M   'P 1'
#
loop_
_entity.id
_entity.type
_entity.pdbx_description
1 polymer ?
#
loop_
_entity_poly.entity_id
_entity_poly.type
_entity_poly.pdbx_seq_one_letter_code
_entity_poly.pdbx_strand_id
1 'polypeptide(L)'
;CCGALLRELGFRTVVCSHQVSVMPRLVPRGQTALVEGAVHPVLDGYLQQVQGALGAATPLRVMTSSGALQAPALLQAKDTILSGPAAGMVGAIAAARMAGFDGVPVLGFDMGGTSTDVFCVASADAQALRQVKEQTEIAGLQLLALRLPIETVAAGGGSVLELQGERLLVGPRSAGAQPGPACYRAGGPLTITDANLLLGRLQVDRFPAVFGPSGDLPPDVEVVRHRF
;
A
#
# COMPACT_ATOMS: atom_id res chain seq x y z
N CYS A 1 -6.56 -6.52 -36.56
CA CYS A 1 -7.39 -6.62 -35.34
C CYS A 1 -7.58 -5.27 -34.66
N CYS A 2 -8.65 -5.07 -33.84
CA CYS A 2 -8.99 -3.78 -33.21
C CYS A 2 -7.81 -3.11 -32.49
N GLY A 3 -6.97 -3.86 -31.77
CA GLY A 3 -5.82 -3.29 -31.07
C GLY A 3 -4.77 -2.67 -31.99
N ALA A 4 -4.54 -3.22 -33.16
CA ALA A 4 -3.63 -2.63 -34.16
C ALA A 4 -4.22 -1.32 -34.72
N LEU A 5 -5.49 -1.35 -35.10
CA LEU A 5 -6.21 -0.18 -35.60
C LEU A 5 -6.21 0.98 -34.59
N LEU A 6 -6.44 0.69 -33.30
CA LEU A 6 -6.39 1.72 -32.25
C LEU A 6 -5.01 2.37 -32.13
N ARG A 7 -3.94 1.60 -32.27
CA ARG A 7 -2.57 2.15 -32.28
C ARG A 7 -2.32 3.02 -33.53
N GLU A 8 -2.78 2.59 -34.68
CA GLU A 8 -2.73 3.36 -35.94
C GLU A 8 -3.50 4.68 -35.83
N LEU A 9 -4.62 4.69 -35.08
CA LEU A 9 -5.41 5.89 -34.78
C LEU A 9 -4.75 6.81 -33.71
N GLY A 10 -3.57 6.44 -33.19
CA GLY A 10 -2.80 7.29 -32.28
C GLY A 10 -3.10 7.11 -30.79
N PHE A 11 -3.85 6.08 -30.39
CA PHE A 11 -4.02 5.76 -28.98
C PHE A 11 -2.69 5.27 -28.38
N ARG A 12 -2.17 5.98 -27.36
CA ARG A 12 -0.88 5.67 -26.73
C ARG A 12 -0.90 4.40 -25.91
N THR A 13 -2.01 4.17 -25.19
CA THR A 13 -2.20 2.98 -24.34
C THR A 13 -3.36 2.16 -24.89
N VAL A 14 -3.07 0.97 -25.38
CA VAL A 14 -4.05 0.01 -25.90
C VAL A 14 -3.88 -1.31 -25.18
N VAL A 15 -4.82 -1.63 -24.31
CA VAL A 15 -4.81 -2.85 -23.49
C VAL A 15 -5.80 -3.86 -24.07
N CYS A 16 -5.30 -5.04 -24.41
CA CYS A 16 -6.14 -6.15 -24.83
C CYS A 16 -6.39 -7.09 -23.66
N SER A 17 -7.63 -7.30 -23.27
CA SER A 17 -8.01 -8.05 -22.09
C SER A 17 -7.46 -9.48 -22.03
N HIS A 18 -7.30 -10.14 -23.17
CA HIS A 18 -6.72 -11.49 -23.27
C HIS A 18 -5.20 -11.53 -23.03
N GLN A 19 -4.52 -10.38 -23.12
CA GLN A 19 -3.09 -10.24 -22.80
C GLN A 19 -2.87 -9.95 -21.32
N VAL A 20 -3.89 -9.37 -20.67
CA VAL A 20 -3.85 -9.04 -19.23
C VAL A 20 -4.23 -10.24 -18.38
N SER A 21 -5.18 -11.06 -18.84
CA SER A 21 -5.59 -12.28 -18.16
C SER A 21 -6.05 -13.33 -19.14
N VAL A 22 -5.61 -14.56 -18.93
CA VAL A 22 -6.01 -15.74 -19.70
C VAL A 22 -7.35 -16.34 -19.25
N MET A 23 -7.91 -15.84 -18.15
CA MET A 23 -9.14 -16.37 -17.57
C MET A 23 -10.34 -16.08 -18.47
N PRO A 24 -11.25 -17.05 -18.73
CA PRO A 24 -12.37 -16.90 -19.68
C PRO A 24 -13.56 -16.10 -19.10
N ARG A 25 -13.35 -15.23 -18.13
CA ARG A 25 -14.39 -14.43 -17.48
C ARG A 25 -14.45 -13.04 -18.10
N LEU A 26 -15.49 -12.77 -18.90
CA LEU A 26 -15.61 -11.54 -19.70
C LEU A 26 -15.59 -10.27 -18.83
N VAL A 27 -16.46 -10.18 -17.82
CA VAL A 27 -16.60 -8.95 -17.00
C VAL A 27 -15.36 -8.70 -16.12
N PRO A 28 -14.92 -9.63 -15.25
CA PRO A 28 -13.72 -9.43 -14.47
C PRO A 28 -12.47 -9.18 -15.31
N ARG A 29 -12.33 -9.86 -16.46
CA ARG A 29 -11.22 -9.63 -17.38
C ARG A 29 -11.27 -8.24 -18.01
N GLY A 30 -12.46 -7.75 -18.36
CA GLY A 30 -12.67 -6.40 -18.87
C GLY A 30 -12.33 -5.34 -17.82
N GLN A 31 -12.78 -5.53 -16.57
CA GLN A 31 -12.46 -4.66 -15.45
C GLN A 31 -10.94 -4.65 -15.14
N THR A 32 -10.30 -5.81 -15.20
CA THR A 32 -8.84 -5.93 -15.03
C THR A 32 -8.10 -5.17 -16.14
N ALA A 33 -8.54 -5.27 -17.38
CA ALA A 33 -7.95 -4.53 -18.50
C ALA A 33 -8.15 -3.01 -18.39
N LEU A 34 -9.28 -2.58 -17.85
CA LEU A 34 -9.54 -1.16 -17.57
C LEU A 34 -8.56 -0.62 -16.53
N VAL A 35 -8.37 -1.34 -15.42
CA VAL A 35 -7.44 -0.96 -14.35
C VAL A 35 -5.99 -0.97 -14.85
N GLU A 36 -5.60 -1.99 -15.62
CA GLU A 36 -4.29 -2.04 -16.27
C GLU A 36 -4.05 -0.80 -17.13
N GLY A 37 -5.02 -0.45 -17.99
CA GLY A 37 -4.91 0.71 -18.87
C GLY A 37 -4.84 2.05 -18.13
N ALA A 38 -5.49 2.15 -16.98
CA ALA A 38 -5.47 3.38 -16.17
C ALA A 38 -4.17 3.52 -15.34
N VAL A 39 -3.66 2.43 -14.78
CA VAL A 39 -2.52 2.45 -13.86
C VAL A 39 -1.18 2.38 -14.59
N HIS A 40 -1.12 1.62 -15.68
CA HIS A 40 0.12 1.36 -16.42
C HIS A 40 0.90 2.63 -16.82
N PRO A 41 0.31 3.67 -17.38
CA PRO A 41 1.08 4.85 -17.80
C PRO A 41 1.75 5.58 -16.63
N VAL A 42 1.09 5.62 -15.47
CA VAL A 42 1.61 6.26 -14.26
C VAL A 42 2.75 5.43 -13.67
N LEU A 43 2.55 4.12 -13.56
CA LEU A 43 3.56 3.20 -13.06
C LEU A 43 4.79 3.18 -13.95
N ASP A 44 4.62 3.06 -15.27
CA ASP A 44 5.71 3.02 -16.23
C ASP A 44 6.56 4.30 -16.16
N GLY A 45 5.93 5.47 -16.16
CA GLY A 45 6.62 6.75 -15.98
C GLY A 45 7.44 6.83 -14.70
N TYR A 46 6.89 6.34 -13.58
CA TYR A 46 7.60 6.27 -12.30
C TYR A 46 8.80 5.32 -12.36
N LEU A 47 8.61 4.12 -12.90
CA LEU A 47 9.68 3.12 -12.98
C LEU A 47 10.80 3.56 -13.90
N GLN A 48 10.50 4.26 -14.99
CA GLN A 48 11.51 4.86 -15.88
C GLN A 48 12.33 5.91 -15.14
N GLN A 49 11.72 6.78 -14.33
CA GLN A 49 12.44 7.76 -13.53
C GLN A 49 13.37 7.09 -12.51
N VAL A 50 12.87 6.07 -11.79
CA VAL A 50 13.68 5.31 -10.82
C VAL A 50 14.83 4.61 -11.50
N GLN A 51 14.60 3.90 -12.62
CA GLN A 51 15.66 3.22 -13.36
C GLN A 51 16.69 4.20 -13.92
N GLY A 52 16.25 5.38 -14.38
CA GLY A 52 17.14 6.44 -14.84
C GLY A 52 18.05 6.96 -13.72
N ALA A 53 17.51 7.14 -12.51
CA ALA A 53 18.28 7.56 -11.34
C ALA A 53 19.28 6.49 -10.84
N LEU A 54 18.91 5.20 -10.93
CA LEU A 54 19.78 4.08 -10.54
C LEU A 54 20.91 3.81 -11.56
N GLY A 55 20.71 4.21 -12.82
CA GLY A 55 21.62 3.90 -13.92
C GLY A 55 21.48 2.45 -14.43
N ALA A 56 22.11 2.18 -15.58
CA ALA A 56 21.98 0.90 -16.28
C ALA A 56 22.67 -0.28 -15.54
N ALA A 57 23.65 0.00 -14.70
CA ALA A 57 24.38 -1.03 -13.97
C ALA A 57 23.61 -1.63 -12.79
N THR A 58 22.57 -0.95 -12.31
CA THR A 58 21.78 -1.40 -11.16
C THR A 58 20.45 -2.00 -11.61
N PRO A 59 20.25 -3.33 -11.48
CA PRO A 59 19.02 -3.96 -11.91
C PRO A 59 17.87 -3.62 -10.95
N LEU A 60 16.80 -3.02 -11.48
CA LEU A 60 15.55 -2.78 -10.73
C LEU A 60 14.70 -4.04 -10.71
N ARG A 61 14.16 -4.37 -9.55
CA ARG A 61 13.13 -5.40 -9.34
C ARG A 61 11.97 -4.80 -8.59
N VAL A 62 10.77 -5.14 -9.00
CA VAL A 62 9.53 -4.63 -8.39
C VAL A 62 8.78 -5.80 -7.76
N MET A 63 8.36 -5.62 -6.52
CA MET A 63 7.49 -6.57 -5.85
C MET A 63 6.09 -6.54 -6.48
N THR A 64 5.51 -7.72 -6.67
CA THR A 64 4.11 -7.85 -7.10
C THR A 64 3.20 -8.17 -5.91
N SER A 65 1.91 -8.03 -6.10
CA SER A 65 0.88 -8.38 -5.10
C SER A 65 0.91 -9.86 -4.69
N SER A 66 1.50 -10.72 -5.51
CA SER A 66 1.73 -12.14 -5.20
C SER A 66 3.01 -12.43 -4.40
N GLY A 67 3.79 -11.39 -4.07
CA GLY A 67 5.06 -11.54 -3.36
C GLY A 67 6.25 -11.94 -4.25
N ALA A 68 6.08 -11.97 -5.58
CA ALA A 68 7.16 -12.23 -6.52
C ALA A 68 7.90 -10.94 -6.91
N LEU A 69 9.17 -11.04 -7.25
CA LEU A 69 9.97 -9.95 -7.79
C LEU A 69 10.06 -10.07 -9.31
N GLN A 70 9.69 -9.00 -10.01
CA GLN A 70 9.73 -8.93 -11.47
C GLN A 70 10.58 -7.77 -11.98
N ALA A 71 11.15 -7.94 -13.18
CA ALA A 71 11.76 -6.83 -13.89
C ALA A 71 10.67 -5.88 -14.43
N PRO A 72 10.90 -4.55 -14.48
CA PRO A 72 9.92 -3.60 -14.99
C PRO A 72 9.32 -3.96 -16.35
N ALA A 73 10.14 -4.48 -17.28
CA ALA A 73 9.70 -4.86 -18.62
C ALA A 73 8.68 -6.03 -18.67
N LEU A 74 8.56 -6.83 -17.61
CA LEU A 74 7.62 -7.96 -17.50
C LEU A 74 6.43 -7.65 -16.59
N LEU A 75 6.45 -6.48 -15.96
CA LEU A 75 5.49 -6.11 -14.95
C LEU A 75 4.16 -5.67 -15.58
N GLN A 76 3.06 -6.20 -15.10
CA GLN A 76 1.73 -5.67 -15.37
C GLN A 76 1.28 -4.80 -14.20
N ALA A 77 0.74 -3.62 -14.48
CA ALA A 77 0.38 -2.65 -13.46
C ALA A 77 -0.67 -3.19 -12.46
N LYS A 78 -1.61 -4.00 -12.94
CA LYS A 78 -2.60 -4.71 -12.10
C LYS A 78 -1.96 -5.55 -10.97
N ASP A 79 -0.76 -6.07 -11.20
CA ASP A 79 -0.08 -6.95 -10.25
C ASP A 79 0.68 -6.17 -9.17
N THR A 80 0.69 -4.84 -9.22
CA THR A 80 1.38 -3.99 -8.23
C THR A 80 0.47 -3.33 -7.22
N ILE A 81 -0.84 -3.40 -7.38
CA ILE A 81 -1.82 -2.64 -6.60
C ILE A 81 -1.70 -2.91 -5.09
N LEU A 82 -1.38 -4.14 -4.69
CA LEU A 82 -1.18 -4.56 -3.31
C LEU A 82 0.26 -5.01 -3.04
N SER A 83 1.23 -4.46 -3.78
CA SER A 83 2.64 -4.84 -3.66
C SER A 83 3.27 -4.41 -2.34
N GLY A 84 2.83 -3.29 -1.75
CA GLY A 84 3.30 -2.84 -0.44
C GLY A 84 2.99 -3.84 0.68
N PRO A 85 1.72 -4.17 0.92
CA PRO A 85 1.32 -5.23 1.86
C PRO A 85 2.01 -6.57 1.59
N ALA A 86 2.15 -6.96 0.31
CA ALA A 86 2.84 -8.19 -0.05
C ALA A 86 4.32 -8.18 0.37
N ALA A 87 5.01 -7.06 0.18
CA ALA A 87 6.39 -6.90 0.64
C ALA A 87 6.50 -6.97 2.17
N GLY A 88 5.54 -6.38 2.88
CA GLY A 88 5.44 -6.46 4.35
C GLY A 88 5.31 -7.91 4.83
N MET A 89 4.42 -8.70 4.22
CA MET A 89 4.26 -10.12 4.54
C MET A 89 5.53 -10.93 4.25
N VAL A 90 6.15 -10.75 3.09
CA VAL A 90 7.42 -11.42 2.74
C VAL A 90 8.51 -11.08 3.74
N GLY A 91 8.65 -9.79 4.10
CA GLY A 91 9.62 -9.31 5.06
C GLY A 91 9.39 -9.87 6.47
N ALA A 92 8.14 -9.91 6.94
CA ALA A 92 7.80 -10.43 8.25
C ALA A 92 8.09 -11.94 8.38
N ILE A 93 7.77 -12.73 7.33
CA ILE A 93 8.11 -14.15 7.30
C ILE A 93 9.64 -14.36 7.32
N ALA A 94 10.38 -13.55 6.56
CA ALA A 94 11.83 -13.60 6.57
C ALA A 94 12.42 -13.24 7.94
N ALA A 95 11.89 -12.19 8.58
CA ALA A 95 12.31 -11.78 9.91
C ALA A 95 12.01 -12.85 10.98
N ALA A 96 10.83 -13.47 10.93
CA ALA A 96 10.48 -14.57 11.84
C ALA A 96 11.45 -15.75 11.71
N ARG A 97 11.80 -16.13 10.48
CA ARG A 97 12.80 -17.19 10.23
C ARG A 97 14.18 -16.82 10.77
N MET A 98 14.64 -15.60 10.51
CA MET A 98 15.93 -15.10 11.02
C MET A 98 15.98 -15.06 12.56
N ALA A 99 14.83 -14.88 13.20
CA ALA A 99 14.68 -14.92 14.66
C ALA A 99 14.53 -16.34 15.23
N GLY A 100 14.58 -17.40 14.40
CA GLY A 100 14.49 -18.78 14.82
C GLY A 100 13.05 -19.30 15.01
N PHE A 101 12.06 -18.61 14.48
CA PHE A 101 10.65 -19.01 14.54
C PHE A 101 10.22 -19.82 13.29
N ASP A 102 11.10 -20.64 12.77
CA ASP A 102 10.77 -21.58 11.69
C ASP A 102 9.70 -22.59 12.15
N GLY A 103 8.72 -22.85 11.28
CA GLY A 103 7.72 -23.87 11.53
C GLY A 103 6.62 -23.49 12.54
N VAL A 104 6.62 -22.25 13.07
CA VAL A 104 5.54 -21.78 13.93
C VAL A 104 4.59 -20.81 13.19
N PRO A 105 3.30 -20.70 13.62
CA PRO A 105 2.39 -19.72 13.05
C PRO A 105 2.88 -18.29 13.26
N VAL A 106 2.71 -17.46 12.22
CA VAL A 106 3.06 -16.03 12.28
C VAL A 106 1.81 -15.21 12.00
N LEU A 107 1.52 -14.28 12.91
CA LEU A 107 0.55 -13.21 12.72
C LEU A 107 1.32 -11.93 12.40
N GLY A 108 1.12 -11.40 11.19
CA GLY A 108 1.65 -10.10 10.79
C GLY A 108 0.64 -9.00 11.05
N PHE A 109 1.12 -7.87 11.55
CA PHE A 109 0.33 -6.69 11.83
C PHE A 109 1.15 -5.45 11.45
N ASP A 110 0.78 -4.82 10.33
CA ASP A 110 1.45 -3.64 9.79
C ASP A 110 0.50 -2.45 9.84
N MET A 111 0.65 -1.59 10.85
CA MET A 111 -0.16 -0.40 11.03
C MET A 111 0.50 0.81 10.41
N GLY A 112 0.00 1.22 9.26
CA GLY A 112 0.42 2.45 8.58
C GLY A 112 -0.31 3.71 9.08
N GLY A 113 -0.22 4.78 8.28
CA GLY A 113 -0.92 6.04 8.57
C GLY A 113 -2.44 5.98 8.35
N THR A 114 -2.90 5.24 7.34
CA THR A 114 -4.32 5.21 6.92
C THR A 114 -4.99 3.86 7.13
N SER A 115 -4.22 2.78 7.10
CA SER A 115 -4.72 1.42 7.16
C SER A 115 -3.78 0.52 7.96
N THR A 116 -4.29 -0.62 8.34
CA THR A 116 -3.54 -1.71 8.97
C THR A 116 -3.69 -2.96 8.12
N ASP A 117 -2.59 -3.53 7.69
CA ASP A 117 -2.54 -4.78 6.97
C ASP A 117 -2.29 -5.94 7.94
N VAL A 118 -3.13 -6.96 7.86
CA VAL A 118 -3.07 -8.12 8.75
C VAL A 118 -3.02 -9.38 7.90
N PHE A 119 -2.15 -10.30 8.27
CA PHE A 119 -2.09 -11.62 7.67
C PHE A 119 -1.74 -12.68 8.73
N CYS A 120 -2.15 -13.91 8.47
CA CYS A 120 -1.81 -15.05 9.29
C CYS A 120 -1.30 -16.18 8.40
N VAL A 121 -0.16 -16.74 8.75
CA VAL A 121 0.41 -17.93 8.10
C VAL A 121 0.63 -19.03 9.12
N ALA A 122 0.35 -20.27 8.73
CA ALA A 122 0.49 -21.42 9.62
C ALA A 122 1.95 -21.76 9.95
N SER A 123 2.88 -21.32 9.12
CA SER A 123 4.32 -21.56 9.30
C SER A 123 5.13 -20.46 8.59
N ALA A 124 6.23 -20.05 9.18
CA ALA A 124 7.18 -19.13 8.58
C ALA A 124 8.09 -19.85 7.56
N ASP A 125 7.51 -20.45 6.54
CA ASP A 125 8.25 -21.17 5.50
C ASP A 125 7.94 -20.65 4.08
N ALA A 126 8.63 -21.17 3.09
CA ALA A 126 8.42 -20.79 1.69
C ALA A 126 7.03 -21.20 1.15
N GLN A 127 6.31 -22.10 1.80
CA GLN A 127 4.96 -22.50 1.38
C GLN A 127 3.92 -21.46 1.76
N ALA A 128 4.17 -20.65 2.79
CA ALA A 128 3.30 -19.55 3.19
C ALA A 128 3.02 -18.56 2.04
N LEU A 129 4.01 -18.33 1.18
CA LEU A 129 3.91 -17.45 0.01
C LEU A 129 3.26 -18.09 -1.21
N ARG A 130 2.94 -19.39 -1.16
CA ARG A 130 2.25 -20.09 -2.26
C ARG A 130 0.72 -19.99 -2.17
N GLN A 131 0.20 -19.54 -1.02
CA GLN A 131 -1.21 -19.32 -0.83
C GLN A 131 -1.60 -17.98 -1.45
N VAL A 132 -2.03 -17.99 -2.71
CA VAL A 132 -2.45 -16.78 -3.42
C VAL A 132 -3.95 -16.82 -3.70
N LYS A 133 -4.60 -15.67 -3.65
CA LYS A 133 -5.96 -15.44 -4.14
C LYS A 133 -5.87 -15.01 -5.60
N GLU A 134 -6.68 -15.60 -6.47
CA GLU A 134 -6.68 -15.31 -7.91
C GLU A 134 -7.54 -14.10 -8.28
N GLN A 135 -8.44 -13.73 -7.40
CA GLN A 135 -9.36 -12.62 -7.57
C GLN A 135 -9.30 -11.67 -6.39
N THR A 136 -9.45 -10.41 -6.70
CA THR A 136 -9.46 -9.33 -5.71
C THR A 136 -10.56 -8.35 -6.08
N GLU A 137 -11.32 -7.91 -5.09
CA GLU A 137 -12.24 -6.79 -5.23
C GLU A 137 -11.59 -5.52 -4.70
N ILE A 138 -11.49 -4.49 -5.55
CA ILE A 138 -10.96 -3.18 -5.18
C ILE A 138 -11.90 -2.13 -5.74
N ALA A 139 -12.43 -1.28 -4.87
CA ALA A 139 -13.36 -0.19 -5.22
C ALA A 139 -14.57 -0.68 -6.07
N GLY A 140 -15.10 -1.86 -5.76
CA GLY A 140 -16.23 -2.46 -6.48
C GLY A 140 -15.86 -3.11 -7.81
N LEU A 141 -14.58 -3.16 -8.19
CA LEU A 141 -14.09 -3.84 -9.40
C LEU A 141 -13.51 -5.20 -9.05
N GLN A 142 -13.88 -6.22 -9.82
CA GLN A 142 -13.31 -7.56 -9.69
C GLN A 142 -12.06 -7.69 -10.57
N LEU A 143 -10.90 -7.82 -9.96
CA LEU A 143 -9.63 -7.93 -10.65
C LEU A 143 -9.14 -9.38 -10.67
N LEU A 144 -8.69 -9.82 -11.83
CA LEU A 144 -8.00 -11.09 -12.04
C LEU A 144 -6.50 -10.86 -11.88
N ALA A 145 -6.06 -10.73 -10.63
CA ALA A 145 -4.67 -10.51 -10.27
C ALA A 145 -4.33 -11.38 -9.05
N LEU A 146 -3.20 -12.07 -9.12
CA LEU A 146 -2.71 -12.89 -8.01
C LEU A 146 -2.28 -11.99 -6.86
N ARG A 147 -2.76 -12.29 -5.65
CA ARG A 147 -2.35 -11.58 -4.44
C ARG A 147 -2.15 -12.51 -3.24
N LEU A 148 -1.29 -12.13 -2.33
CA LEU A 148 -1.18 -12.78 -1.03
C LEU A 148 -2.45 -12.58 -0.19
N PRO A 149 -2.76 -13.50 0.74
CA PRO A 149 -3.97 -13.45 1.59
C PRO A 149 -3.78 -12.45 2.74
N ILE A 150 -3.75 -11.17 2.40
CA ILE A 150 -3.64 -10.05 3.34
C ILE A 150 -5.00 -9.37 3.42
N GLU A 151 -5.44 -9.07 4.64
CA GLU A 151 -6.66 -8.32 4.89
C GLU A 151 -6.30 -6.92 5.39
N THR A 152 -6.94 -5.90 4.83
CA THR A 152 -6.67 -4.49 5.16
C THR A 152 -7.85 -3.92 5.93
N VAL A 153 -7.55 -3.33 7.08
CA VAL A 153 -8.52 -2.61 7.91
C VAL A 153 -8.27 -1.10 7.75
N ALA A 154 -9.34 -0.33 7.52
CA ALA A 154 -9.28 1.13 7.40
C ALA A 154 -9.10 1.80 8.79
N ALA A 155 -8.02 1.46 9.47
CA ALA A 155 -7.62 2.01 10.76
C ALA A 155 -6.10 2.15 10.79
N GLY A 156 -5.61 3.34 11.08
CA GLY A 156 -4.18 3.65 11.10
C GLY A 156 -3.86 4.83 12.03
N GLY A 157 -2.61 5.24 12.06
CA GLY A 157 -2.15 6.36 12.89
C GLY A 157 -2.89 7.67 12.59
N GLY A 158 -3.31 7.90 11.34
CA GLY A 158 -4.08 9.06 10.92
C GLY A 158 -5.59 8.94 11.13
N SER A 159 -6.10 7.84 11.70
CA SER A 159 -7.53 7.70 12.00
C SER A 159 -7.97 8.79 12.96
N VAL A 160 -9.01 9.54 12.54
CA VAL A 160 -9.48 10.72 13.25
C VAL A 160 -10.22 10.31 14.52
N LEU A 161 -9.94 11.03 15.61
CA LEU A 161 -10.63 10.89 16.89
C LEU A 161 -11.78 11.88 16.92
N GLU A 162 -12.99 11.40 17.11
CA GLU A 162 -14.20 12.24 17.16
C GLU A 162 -15.03 11.86 18.39
N LEU A 163 -15.56 12.89 19.06
CA LEU A 163 -16.53 12.71 20.11
C LEU A 163 -17.93 12.96 19.55
N GLN A 164 -18.77 11.92 19.54
CA GLN A 164 -20.18 12.04 19.14
C GLN A 164 -21.08 11.79 20.37
N GLY A 165 -21.56 12.87 20.96
CA GLY A 165 -22.21 12.82 22.26
C GLY A 165 -21.24 12.31 23.33
N GLU A 166 -21.52 11.17 23.94
CA GLU A 166 -20.64 10.54 24.95
C GLU A 166 -19.74 9.41 24.35
N ARG A 167 -19.77 9.20 23.04
CA ARG A 167 -19.00 8.14 22.39
C ARG A 167 -17.75 8.69 21.73
N LEU A 168 -16.61 8.15 22.10
CA LEU A 168 -15.36 8.34 21.39
C LEU A 168 -15.31 7.40 20.17
N LEU A 169 -15.18 7.96 18.97
CA LEU A 169 -15.04 7.23 17.72
C LEU A 169 -13.62 7.36 17.20
N VAL A 170 -13.13 6.29 16.58
CA VAL A 170 -11.83 6.21 15.94
C VAL A 170 -12.05 5.83 14.48
N GLY A 171 -11.79 6.75 13.56
CA GLY A 171 -12.08 6.53 12.13
C GLY A 171 -13.58 6.43 11.84
N PRO A 172 -13.97 5.87 10.67
CA PRO A 172 -13.11 5.39 9.57
C PRO A 172 -12.40 6.50 8.80
N ARG A 173 -12.72 7.78 9.08
CA ARG A 173 -12.07 8.92 8.43
C ARG A 173 -10.61 9.01 8.86
N SER A 174 -9.70 9.21 7.89
CA SER A 174 -8.29 9.46 8.11
C SER A 174 -7.92 10.91 7.79
N ALA A 175 -7.01 11.48 8.56
CA ALA A 175 -6.42 12.79 8.26
C ALA A 175 -5.45 12.75 7.07
N GLY A 176 -5.08 11.55 6.61
CA GLY A 176 -4.10 11.36 5.54
C GLY A 176 -2.72 11.91 5.88
N ALA A 177 -1.94 12.21 4.85
CA ALA A 177 -0.66 12.89 4.99
C ALA A 177 -0.82 14.43 5.05
N GLN A 178 -1.88 14.96 4.39
CA GLN A 178 -2.26 16.37 4.42
C GLN A 178 -3.77 16.51 4.65
N PRO A 179 -4.17 17.30 5.67
CA PRO A 179 -3.34 18.04 6.61
C PRO A 179 -2.56 17.16 7.58
N GLY A 180 -2.88 15.87 7.69
CA GLY A 180 -2.28 14.94 8.62
C GLY A 180 -2.77 15.11 10.07
N PRO A 181 -2.15 14.44 11.04
CA PRO A 181 -2.36 14.61 12.47
C PRO A 181 -2.21 16.07 12.94
N ALA A 182 -2.85 16.42 14.03
CA ALA A 182 -2.76 17.77 14.61
C ALA A 182 -1.31 18.20 14.91
N CYS A 183 -0.48 17.25 15.36
CA CYS A 183 0.93 17.48 15.64
C CYS A 183 1.79 17.81 14.41
N TYR A 184 1.29 17.59 13.18
CA TYR A 184 2.04 17.89 11.93
C TYR A 184 2.03 19.39 11.57
N ARG A 185 1.43 20.24 12.39
CA ARG A 185 1.44 21.70 12.24
C ARG A 185 0.73 22.24 10.98
N ALA A 186 -0.09 21.40 10.33
CA ALA A 186 -0.84 21.76 9.12
C ALA A 186 -2.36 21.97 9.38
N GLY A 187 -2.76 22.14 10.63
CA GLY A 187 -4.16 22.38 11.01
C GLY A 187 -5.05 21.13 10.99
N GLY A 188 -4.46 19.95 10.99
CA GLY A 188 -5.18 18.68 10.97
C GLY A 188 -5.99 18.39 12.23
N PRO A 189 -6.91 17.40 12.19
CA PRO A 189 -7.69 16.94 13.34
C PRO A 189 -6.84 16.12 14.32
N LEU A 190 -7.39 15.86 15.52
CA LEU A 190 -6.80 14.87 16.44
C LEU A 190 -6.91 13.47 15.86
N THR A 191 -5.85 12.69 15.99
CA THR A 191 -5.72 11.34 15.44
C THR A 191 -5.10 10.37 16.47
N ILE A 192 -5.02 9.09 16.11
CA ILE A 192 -4.29 8.07 16.90
C ILE A 192 -2.81 8.44 17.05
N THR A 193 -2.18 9.04 16.04
CA THR A 193 -0.80 9.53 16.12
C THR A 193 -0.66 10.57 17.24
N ASP A 194 -1.59 11.50 17.34
CA ASP A 194 -1.59 12.53 18.41
C ASP A 194 -1.76 11.91 19.79
N ALA A 195 -2.68 10.96 19.93
CA ALA A 195 -2.86 10.22 21.17
C ALA A 195 -1.60 9.45 21.58
N ASN A 196 -0.93 8.77 20.65
CA ASN A 196 0.31 8.05 20.91
C ASN A 196 1.47 9.01 21.26
N LEU A 197 1.48 10.20 20.67
CA LEU A 197 2.44 11.25 20.99
C LEU A 197 2.23 11.77 22.42
N LEU A 198 0.98 12.06 22.79
CA LEU A 198 0.61 12.53 24.12
C LEU A 198 0.93 11.49 25.21
N LEU A 199 0.71 10.22 24.91
CA LEU A 199 1.00 9.10 25.82
C LEU A 199 2.51 8.73 25.88
N GLY A 200 3.38 9.43 25.15
CA GLY A 200 4.81 9.16 25.12
C GLY A 200 5.19 7.85 24.41
N ARG A 201 4.27 7.23 23.69
CA ARG A 201 4.55 6.04 22.87
C ARG A 201 5.35 6.40 21.62
N LEU A 202 5.17 7.61 21.10
CA LEU A 202 5.98 8.21 20.05
C LEU A 202 6.93 9.22 20.68
N GLN A 203 8.21 9.07 20.41
CA GLN A 203 9.29 9.91 20.97
C GLN A 203 9.56 11.06 20.00
N VAL A 204 9.29 12.29 20.43
CA VAL A 204 9.43 13.51 19.61
C VAL A 204 10.84 13.71 19.10
N ASP A 205 11.83 13.45 19.94
CA ASP A 205 13.26 13.57 19.63
C ASP A 205 13.76 12.56 18.58
N ARG A 206 12.95 11.53 18.29
CA ARG A 206 13.24 10.52 17.26
C ARG A 206 12.47 10.77 15.96
N PHE A 207 11.52 11.70 15.96
CA PHE A 207 10.81 12.12 14.74
C PHE A 207 11.69 13.03 13.89
N PRO A 208 11.61 12.93 12.56
CA PRO A 208 12.27 13.89 11.69
C PRO A 208 11.62 15.27 11.84
N ALA A 209 12.44 16.32 11.83
CA ALA A 209 11.97 17.70 11.81
C ALA A 209 11.61 18.09 10.37
N VAL A 210 10.41 17.71 9.94
CA VAL A 210 9.90 17.91 8.56
C VAL A 210 8.52 18.56 8.53
N PHE A 211 8.03 19.05 9.69
CA PHE A 211 6.69 19.61 9.82
C PHE A 211 6.71 21.14 9.86
N GLY A 212 5.51 21.75 9.82
CA GLY A 212 5.33 23.18 9.81
C GLY A 212 5.51 23.83 8.44
N PRO A 213 5.30 25.15 8.35
CA PRO A 213 5.31 25.86 7.07
C PRO A 213 6.65 25.79 6.32
N SER A 214 7.75 25.75 7.04
CA SER A 214 9.12 25.67 6.48
C SER A 214 9.62 24.23 6.31
N GLY A 215 8.89 23.21 6.83
CA GLY A 215 9.29 21.82 6.75
C GLY A 215 10.54 21.47 7.57
N ASP A 216 10.78 22.18 8.66
CA ASP A 216 11.98 22.05 9.50
C ASP A 216 11.68 21.92 11.00
N LEU A 217 10.42 21.74 11.38
CA LEU A 217 10.00 21.66 12.78
C LEU A 217 9.67 20.22 13.21
N PRO A 218 9.90 19.87 14.49
CA PRO A 218 9.43 18.61 15.06
C PRO A 218 7.89 18.62 15.21
N PRO A 219 7.27 17.46 15.53
CA PRO A 219 5.85 17.39 15.86
C PRO A 219 5.50 18.34 17.03
N ASP A 220 4.30 18.90 17.01
CA ASP A 220 3.82 19.87 18.00
C ASP A 220 3.07 19.17 19.14
N VAL A 221 3.78 18.91 20.24
CA VAL A 221 3.18 18.28 21.43
C VAL A 221 2.23 19.24 22.16
N GLU A 222 2.53 20.55 22.14
CA GLU A 222 1.70 21.54 22.87
C GLU A 222 0.34 21.72 22.22
N VAL A 223 0.28 21.74 20.90
CA VAL A 223 -1.01 21.74 20.18
C VAL A 223 -1.84 20.52 20.53
N VAL A 224 -1.19 19.33 20.63
CA VAL A 224 -1.88 18.11 21.01
C VAL A 224 -2.42 18.19 22.44
N ARG A 225 -1.60 18.59 23.41
CA ARG A 225 -2.03 18.76 24.80
C ARG A 225 -3.19 19.73 24.99
N HIS A 226 -3.19 20.81 24.19
CA HIS A 226 -4.25 21.82 24.28
C HIS A 226 -5.58 21.35 23.69
N ARG A 227 -5.53 20.42 22.71
CA ARG A 227 -6.70 19.94 21.98
C ARG A 227 -7.36 18.69 22.60
N PHE A 228 -6.63 17.92 23.43
CA PHE A 228 -7.17 16.84 24.25
C PHE A 228 -7.76 17.39 25.56
#